data_1f7df09c32ff20fc4d824ae3c130c230
#
_entry.id   1f7df09c32ff20fc4d824ae3c130c230
#
_cell.length_a   1.000
_cell.length_b   1.000
_cell.length_c   1.000
_cell.angle_alpha   90.00
_cell.angle_beta   90.00
_cell.angle_gamma   90.00
#
_symmetry.space_group_name_H-M   'P 1'
#
loop_
_entity.id
_entity.type
_entity.pdbx_description
1 polymer ?
#
loop_
_entity_poly.entity_id
_entity_poly.type
_entity_poly.pdbx_seq_one_letter_code
_entity_poly.pdbx_strand_id
1 'polypeptide(L)'
;MENADEITVTLSNKKSYKAKIVGTDPSYDLSVIKVEAAGLPFLLYGNSDDVKIGQWVLAIGYPLNLETTVTAGIVSAKARTLGLNKDKNGDTRTGVESFIQTDAAVNMGNSGGALINTDGKLIGVN
;
A
#
# COMPACT_ATOMS: atom_id res chain seq x y z
N MET A 1 0.93 -1.58 -13.03
CA MET A 1 2.35 -1.62 -13.44
C MET A 1 2.67 -2.72 -14.46
N GLU A 2 1.81 -3.67 -14.71
CA GLU A 2 2.05 -4.82 -15.62
C GLU A 2 2.44 -4.45 -17.06
N ASN A 3 2.12 -3.25 -17.52
CA ASN A 3 2.39 -2.79 -18.91
C ASN A 3 3.22 -1.50 -18.95
N ALA A 4 3.99 -1.21 -17.90
CA ALA A 4 4.83 -0.02 -17.88
C ALA A 4 6.20 -0.32 -18.49
N ASP A 5 6.54 0.37 -19.59
CA ASP A 5 7.86 0.25 -20.23
C ASP A 5 8.98 0.85 -19.38
N GLU A 6 8.66 1.85 -18.57
CA GLU A 6 9.59 2.53 -17.66
C GLU A 6 8.88 3.01 -16.40
N ILE A 7 9.51 2.80 -15.24
CA ILE A 7 9.02 3.28 -13.95
C ILE A 7 10.02 4.27 -13.38
N THR A 8 9.53 5.45 -13.03
CA THR A 8 10.32 6.51 -12.38
C THR A 8 9.75 6.79 -11.01
N VAL A 9 10.60 6.81 -9.99
CA VAL A 9 10.27 7.20 -8.62
C VAL A 9 10.85 8.56 -8.33
N THR A 10 10.01 9.51 -7.97
CA THR A 10 10.42 10.84 -7.53
C THR A 10 10.28 10.94 -6.01
N LEU A 11 11.38 11.26 -5.34
CA LEU A 11 11.41 11.42 -3.88
C LEU A 11 10.95 12.82 -3.45
N SER A 12 10.73 13.02 -2.15
CA SER A 12 10.31 14.29 -1.57
C SER A 12 11.32 15.43 -1.81
N ASN A 13 12.60 15.10 -1.98
CA ASN A 13 13.66 16.05 -2.35
C ASN A 13 13.69 16.40 -3.85
N LYS A 14 12.67 15.96 -4.62
CA LYS A 14 12.52 16.16 -6.07
C LYS A 14 13.54 15.40 -6.93
N LYS A 15 14.37 14.55 -6.36
CA LYS A 15 15.24 13.66 -7.13
C LYS A 15 14.44 12.50 -7.68
N SER A 16 14.67 12.17 -8.95
CA SER A 16 14.02 11.07 -9.66
C SER A 16 15.00 9.94 -9.96
N TYR A 17 14.53 8.72 -9.81
CA TYR A 17 15.31 7.51 -10.03
C TYR A 17 14.53 6.56 -10.92
N LYS A 18 15.23 5.89 -11.84
CA LYS A 18 14.66 4.76 -12.56
C LYS A 18 14.50 3.59 -11.60
N ALA A 19 13.31 3.01 -11.59
CA ALA A 19 13.03 1.85 -10.77
C ALA A 19 13.01 0.57 -11.60
N LYS A 20 13.40 -0.52 -10.96
CA LYS A 20 13.29 -1.88 -11.51
C LYS A 20 12.19 -2.62 -10.75
N ILE A 21 11.39 -3.40 -11.47
CA ILE A 21 10.44 -4.32 -10.85
C ILE A 21 11.23 -5.48 -10.26
N VAL A 22 11.08 -5.72 -8.96
CA VAL A 22 11.69 -6.84 -8.23
C VAL A 22 10.75 -8.03 -8.22
N GLY A 23 9.45 -7.78 -8.08
CA GLY A 23 8.42 -8.79 -8.08
C GLY A 23 7.03 -8.19 -8.18
N THR A 24 6.09 -9.00 -8.64
CA THR A 24 4.68 -8.63 -8.76
C THR A 24 3.80 -9.77 -8.29
N ASP A 25 2.67 -9.41 -7.67
CA ASP A 25 1.58 -10.33 -7.39
C ASP A 25 0.28 -9.74 -7.94
N PRO A 26 -0.12 -10.14 -9.16
CA PRO A 26 -1.34 -9.64 -9.78
C PRO A 26 -2.61 -10.01 -9.02
N SER A 27 -2.60 -11.08 -8.22
CA SER A 27 -3.77 -11.50 -7.45
C SER A 27 -4.08 -10.55 -6.29
N TYR A 28 -3.06 -9.85 -5.78
CA TYR A 28 -3.21 -8.82 -4.74
C TYR A 28 -3.02 -7.39 -5.26
N ASP A 29 -2.81 -7.23 -6.58
CA ASP A 29 -2.48 -5.93 -7.19
C ASP A 29 -1.24 -5.27 -6.56
N LEU A 30 -0.24 -6.07 -6.20
CA LEU A 30 0.97 -5.61 -5.56
C LEU A 30 2.18 -5.71 -6.48
N SER A 31 3.08 -4.74 -6.36
CA SER A 31 4.38 -4.75 -7.03
C SER A 31 5.46 -4.22 -6.10
N VAL A 32 6.61 -4.85 -6.12
CA VAL A 32 7.82 -4.38 -5.44
C VAL A 32 8.77 -3.80 -6.48
N ILE A 33 9.14 -2.55 -6.29
CA ILE A 33 10.07 -1.84 -7.16
C ILE A 33 11.30 -1.42 -6.36
N LYS A 34 12.46 -1.38 -7.01
CA LYS A 34 13.73 -0.97 -6.42
C LYS A 34 14.33 0.19 -7.17
N VAL A 35 14.87 1.14 -6.44
CA VAL A 35 15.68 2.25 -6.94
C VAL A 35 17.12 2.14 -6.39
N GLU A 36 18.09 2.58 -7.17
CA GLU A 36 19.50 2.68 -6.74
C GLU A 36 19.71 4.04 -6.06
N ALA A 37 19.36 4.11 -4.78
CA ALA A 37 19.57 5.27 -3.94
C ALA A 37 20.01 4.83 -2.55
N ALA A 38 20.96 5.58 -1.96
CA ALA A 38 21.49 5.28 -0.62
C ALA A 38 20.92 6.24 0.42
N GLY A 39 20.89 5.81 1.69
CA GLY A 39 20.53 6.66 2.82
C GLY A 39 19.07 7.07 2.87
N LEU A 40 18.16 6.33 2.21
CA LEU A 40 16.74 6.61 2.27
C LEU A 40 16.16 6.22 3.63
N PRO A 41 15.31 7.06 4.23
CA PRO A 41 14.53 6.64 5.39
C PRO A 41 13.57 5.51 5.00
N PHE A 42 13.33 4.61 5.93
CA PHE A 42 12.44 3.46 5.72
C PHE A 42 11.53 3.23 6.92
N LEU A 43 10.42 2.55 6.67
CA LEU A 43 9.50 2.11 7.71
C LEU A 43 9.88 0.71 8.17
N LEU A 44 9.79 0.48 9.48
CA LEU A 44 9.87 -0.86 10.03
C LEU A 44 8.52 -1.58 9.84
N TYR A 45 8.58 -2.88 9.56
CA TYR A 45 7.38 -3.70 9.50
C TYR A 45 6.79 -3.91 10.90
N GLY A 46 5.47 -3.72 11.02
CA GLY A 46 4.67 -4.24 12.12
C GLY A 46 4.13 -5.62 11.76
N ASN A 47 3.49 -6.26 12.74
CA ASN A 47 2.76 -7.49 12.50
C ASN A 47 1.26 -7.16 12.32
N SER A 48 0.74 -7.32 11.11
CA SER A 48 -0.68 -7.06 10.81
C SER A 48 -1.62 -8.04 11.52
N ASP A 49 -1.14 -9.22 11.91
CA ASP A 49 -1.94 -10.20 12.66
C ASP A 49 -2.25 -9.72 14.08
N ASP A 50 -1.36 -8.92 14.68
CA ASP A 50 -1.52 -8.37 16.03
C ASP A 50 -2.40 -7.12 16.08
N VAL A 51 -2.75 -6.55 14.92
CA VAL A 51 -3.60 -5.37 14.82
C VAL A 51 -5.02 -5.69 15.30
N LYS A 52 -5.59 -4.82 16.12
CA LYS A 52 -6.92 -5.00 16.72
C LYS A 52 -7.93 -4.02 16.14
N ILE A 53 -9.19 -4.46 16.03
CA ILE A 53 -10.32 -3.59 15.68
C ILE A 53 -10.42 -2.45 16.70
N GLY A 54 -10.65 -1.24 16.23
CA GLY A 54 -10.67 -0.02 17.03
C GLY A 54 -9.31 0.65 17.23
N GLN A 55 -8.23 0.01 16.82
CA GLN A 55 -6.88 0.58 16.90
C GLN A 55 -6.69 1.72 15.91
N TRP A 56 -6.07 2.83 16.36
CA TRP A 56 -5.75 3.96 15.50
C TRP A 56 -4.73 3.60 14.43
N VAL A 57 -4.96 4.13 13.24
CA VAL A 57 -4.07 3.99 12.09
C VAL A 57 -3.97 5.30 11.31
N LEU A 58 -2.87 5.47 10.60
CA LEU A 58 -2.66 6.56 9.66
C LEU A 58 -2.46 5.96 8.27
N ALA A 59 -3.22 6.46 7.30
CA ALA A 59 -3.00 6.18 5.89
C ALA A 59 -2.20 7.34 5.29
N ILE A 60 -1.06 7.01 4.68
CA ILE A 60 -0.13 7.99 4.10
C ILE A 60 -0.09 7.76 2.60
N GLY A 61 -0.20 8.84 1.84
CA GLY A 61 -0.13 8.80 0.39
C GLY A 61 0.48 10.06 -0.20
N TYR A 62 0.68 10.04 -1.51
CA TYR A 62 1.19 11.17 -2.27
C TYR A 62 0.31 11.40 -3.51
N PRO A 63 -0.95 11.85 -3.29
CA PRO A 63 -1.92 11.99 -4.37
C PRO A 63 -1.50 13.10 -5.34
N LEU A 64 -1.61 12.80 -6.63
CA LEU A 64 -1.50 13.79 -7.73
C LEU A 64 -0.20 14.60 -7.76
N ASN A 65 0.89 14.09 -7.22
CA ASN A 65 2.19 14.80 -7.16
C ASN A 65 2.16 16.17 -6.45
N LEU A 66 1.19 16.39 -5.58
CA LEU A 66 1.02 17.68 -4.91
C LEU A 66 1.81 17.73 -3.60
N GLU A 67 1.39 16.95 -2.61
CA GLU A 67 2.02 16.91 -1.28
C GLU A 67 1.69 15.60 -0.57
N THR A 68 2.51 15.25 0.42
CA THR A 68 2.21 14.10 1.29
C THR A 68 0.89 14.35 2.01
N THR A 69 -0.03 13.44 1.84
CA THR A 69 -1.33 13.47 2.51
C THR A 69 -1.36 12.39 3.58
N VAL A 70 -1.81 12.77 4.77
CA VAL A 70 -1.98 11.86 5.91
C VAL A 70 -3.42 11.92 6.36
N THR A 71 -4.07 10.78 6.45
CA THR A 71 -5.42 10.65 7.02
C THR A 71 -5.38 9.70 8.21
N ALA A 72 -6.23 9.95 9.20
CA ALA A 72 -6.33 9.15 10.41
C ALA A 72 -7.69 8.46 10.48
N GLY A 73 -7.69 7.27 11.05
CA GLY A 73 -8.88 6.50 11.32
C GLY A 73 -8.57 5.34 12.24
N ILE A 74 -9.48 4.38 12.30
CA ILE A 74 -9.32 3.16 13.09
C ILE A 74 -9.38 1.92 12.19
N VAL A 75 -8.90 0.81 12.70
CA VAL A 75 -9.16 -0.50 12.11
C VAL A 75 -10.64 -0.84 12.34
N SER A 76 -11.42 -0.89 11.28
CA SER A 76 -12.87 -1.16 11.33
C SER A 76 -13.17 -2.65 11.27
N ALA A 77 -12.38 -3.41 10.52
CA ALA A 77 -12.45 -4.87 10.42
C ALA A 77 -11.13 -5.47 9.95
N LYS A 78 -10.97 -6.76 10.17
CA LYS A 78 -9.82 -7.56 9.71
C LYS A 78 -10.26 -8.77 8.91
N ALA A 79 -9.34 -9.25 8.06
CA ALA A 79 -9.55 -10.47 7.26
C ALA A 79 -10.84 -10.45 6.44
N ARG A 80 -11.18 -9.28 5.88
CA ARG A 80 -12.38 -9.14 5.06
C ARG A 80 -12.08 -9.56 3.63
N THR A 81 -12.77 -10.58 3.16
CA THR A 81 -12.75 -10.98 1.75
C THR A 81 -13.73 -10.09 0.99
N LEU A 82 -13.23 -9.24 0.11
CA LEU A 82 -14.07 -8.32 -0.66
C LEU A 82 -14.52 -8.90 -2.01
N GLY A 83 -13.99 -10.06 -2.41
CA GLY A 83 -14.32 -10.72 -3.68
C GLY A 83 -13.96 -9.86 -4.90
N LEU A 84 -12.95 -8.99 -4.76
CA LEU A 84 -12.55 -8.05 -5.82
C LEU A 84 -11.76 -8.73 -6.92
N ASN A 85 -11.11 -9.84 -6.62
CA ASN A 85 -10.31 -10.61 -7.57
C ASN A 85 -11.17 -11.66 -8.28
N LYS A 86 -11.84 -11.24 -9.35
CA LYS A 86 -12.55 -12.14 -10.27
C LYS A 86 -11.66 -12.40 -11.48
N ASP A 87 -11.66 -13.64 -11.95
CA ASP A 87 -11.05 -13.97 -13.23
C ASP A 87 -11.93 -13.45 -14.40
N LYS A 88 -11.45 -13.65 -15.65
CA LYS A 88 -12.17 -13.24 -16.85
C LYS A 88 -13.53 -13.96 -17.02
N ASN A 89 -13.74 -15.05 -16.28
CA ASN A 89 -14.96 -15.86 -16.30
C ASN A 89 -15.92 -15.50 -15.15
N GLY A 90 -15.54 -14.54 -14.29
CA GLY A 90 -16.34 -14.10 -13.15
C GLY A 90 -16.22 -14.97 -11.90
N ASP A 91 -15.36 -16.00 -11.93
CA ASP A 91 -15.07 -16.83 -10.78
C ASP A 91 -14.13 -16.10 -9.82
N THR A 92 -14.41 -16.21 -8.51
CA THR A 92 -13.55 -15.69 -7.47
C THR A 92 -12.23 -16.45 -7.51
N ARG A 93 -11.13 -15.77 -7.79
CA ARG A 93 -9.80 -16.38 -7.68
C ARG A 93 -9.62 -16.86 -6.25
N THR A 94 -9.13 -18.08 -6.09
CA THR A 94 -8.93 -18.79 -4.82
C THR A 94 -7.77 -18.23 -3.98
N GLY A 95 -7.45 -16.95 -4.11
CA GLY A 95 -6.52 -16.26 -3.22
C GLY A 95 -7.21 -15.87 -1.91
N VAL A 96 -6.59 -16.15 -0.79
CA VAL A 96 -7.06 -15.64 0.51
C VAL A 96 -6.84 -14.14 0.54
N GLU A 97 -7.88 -13.38 0.17
CA GLU A 97 -7.88 -11.93 0.34
C GLU A 97 -8.08 -11.61 1.81
N SER A 98 -7.03 -11.09 2.47
CA SER A 98 -7.10 -10.68 3.86
C SER A 98 -6.82 -9.18 3.94
N PHE A 99 -7.89 -8.38 3.91
CA PHE A 99 -7.79 -6.93 3.97
C PHE A 99 -8.01 -6.39 5.38
N ILE A 100 -7.26 -5.35 5.72
CA ILE A 100 -7.56 -4.48 6.86
C ILE A 100 -8.53 -3.42 6.36
N GLN A 101 -9.73 -3.37 6.94
CA GLN A 101 -10.66 -2.28 6.67
C GLN A 101 -10.39 -1.14 7.65
N THR A 102 -10.38 0.09 7.15
CA THR A 102 -10.24 1.32 7.96
C THR A 102 -11.24 2.37 7.47
N ASP A 103 -11.61 3.28 8.36
CA ASP A 103 -12.36 4.50 8.02
C ASP A 103 -11.44 5.72 7.78
N ALA A 104 -10.11 5.54 7.91
CA ALA A 104 -9.16 6.53 7.40
C ALA A 104 -9.42 6.75 5.91
N ALA A 105 -9.51 8.00 5.47
CA ALA A 105 -9.82 8.31 4.08
C ALA A 105 -8.69 7.83 3.15
N VAL A 106 -8.99 6.85 2.32
CA VAL A 106 -8.12 6.33 1.26
C VAL A 106 -8.77 6.68 -0.08
N ASN A 107 -8.11 7.53 -0.85
CA ASN A 107 -8.59 8.04 -2.12
C ASN A 107 -7.58 7.73 -3.24
N MET A 108 -7.97 8.01 -4.49
CA MET A 108 -7.06 7.91 -5.64
C MET A 108 -5.79 8.73 -5.39
N GLY A 109 -4.64 8.09 -5.59
CA GLY A 109 -3.32 8.64 -5.32
C GLY A 109 -2.70 8.18 -4.00
N ASN A 110 -3.47 7.58 -3.09
CA ASN A 110 -2.92 6.94 -1.89
C ASN A 110 -2.45 5.50 -2.16
N SER A 111 -2.82 4.92 -3.30
CA SER A 111 -2.45 3.55 -3.68
C SER A 111 -0.94 3.34 -3.64
N GLY A 112 -0.50 2.26 -2.99
CA GLY A 112 0.90 1.97 -2.73
C GLY A 112 1.48 2.70 -1.52
N GLY A 113 0.73 3.63 -0.91
CA GLY A 113 1.11 4.33 0.30
C GLY A 113 1.01 3.45 1.54
N ALA A 114 1.62 3.91 2.62
CA ALA A 114 1.71 3.15 3.86
C ALA A 114 0.46 3.30 4.72
N LEU A 115 -0.01 2.18 5.29
CA LEU A 115 -0.89 2.17 6.46
C LEU A 115 -0.03 1.85 7.69
N ILE A 116 0.05 2.77 8.64
CA ILE A 116 0.89 2.64 9.83
C ILE A 116 0.07 2.65 11.12
N ASN A 117 0.61 2.00 12.14
CA ASN A 117 0.06 2.05 13.48
C ASN A 117 0.63 3.23 14.29
N THR A 118 0.20 3.38 15.54
CA THR A 118 0.64 4.46 16.45
C THR A 118 2.12 4.36 16.86
N ASP A 119 2.76 3.20 16.65
CA ASP A 119 4.21 3.02 16.85
C ASP A 119 5.02 3.39 15.60
N GLY A 120 4.37 3.88 14.54
CA GLY A 120 5.01 4.23 13.28
C GLY A 120 5.44 3.01 12.45
N LYS A 121 4.88 1.83 12.70
CA LYS A 121 5.21 0.61 11.95
C LYS A 121 4.22 0.37 10.82
N LEU A 122 4.75 -0.10 9.70
CA LEU A 122 3.96 -0.48 8.53
C LEU A 122 3.14 -1.75 8.84
N ILE A 123 1.82 -1.63 8.76
CA ILE A 123 0.88 -2.74 9.00
C ILE A 123 0.05 -3.08 7.77
N GLY A 124 0.10 -2.27 6.74
CA GLY A 124 -0.61 -2.49 5.48
C GLY A 124 -0.15 -1.53 4.40
N VAL A 125 -0.64 -1.78 3.19
CA VAL A 125 -0.45 -0.93 2.01
C VAL A 125 -1.84 -0.52 1.50
N ASN A 126 -2.00 0.77 1.20
CA ASN A 126 -3.27 1.36 0.75
C ASN A 126 -3.61 0.96 -0.69
#